data_8c5a75719d671433718874c81de9afcf
#
_entry.id   8c5a75719d671433718874c81de9afcf
#
_cell.length_a   1.000
_cell.length_b   1.000
_cell.length_c   1.000
_cell.angle_alpha   90.00
_cell.angle_beta   90.00
_cell.angle_gamma   90.00
#
_symmetry.space_group_name_H-M   'P 1'
#
loop_
_entity.id
_entity.type
_entity.pdbx_description
1 polymer ?
#
loop_
_entity_poly.entity_id
_entity_poly.type
_entity_poly.pdbx_seq_one_letter_code
_entity_poly.pdbx_strand_id
1 'polypeptide(L)'
;MINTIKIFLFCVVVTHLSFSHSFESDHEKAIEAVKDGQILPLDEILFSLKDKFQGRVLAINLKDSDKGLFGWVYDIRMIDSRNKIINLRVDAGTSTILFTETGD
;
A
#
# COMPACT_ATOMS: atom_id res chain seq x y z
N MET A 1 -43.01 -22.91 -14.79
CA MET A 1 -42.54 -21.71 -15.48
C MET A 1 -42.05 -20.65 -14.50
N ILE A 2 -42.79 -20.34 -13.48
CA ILE A 2 -42.43 -19.29 -12.52
C ILE A 2 -41.18 -19.67 -11.72
N ASN A 3 -41.00 -20.95 -11.42
CA ASN A 3 -39.87 -21.44 -10.63
C ASN A 3 -38.52 -21.35 -11.37
N THR A 4 -38.55 -21.43 -12.69
CA THR A 4 -37.31 -21.33 -13.51
C THR A 4 -36.74 -19.93 -13.49
N ILE A 5 -37.56 -18.91 -13.42
CA ILE A 5 -37.14 -17.50 -13.39
C ILE A 5 -36.50 -17.16 -12.06
N LYS A 6 -36.98 -17.71 -10.94
CA LYS A 6 -36.40 -17.48 -9.64
C LYS A 6 -35.02 -18.08 -9.45
N ILE A 7 -34.78 -19.23 -10.02
CA ILE A 7 -33.46 -19.90 -10.00
C ILE A 7 -32.44 -19.10 -10.79
N PHE A 8 -32.83 -18.52 -11.91
CA PHE A 8 -31.96 -17.71 -12.76
C PHE A 8 -31.50 -16.43 -12.05
N LEU A 9 -32.40 -15.76 -11.33
CA LEU A 9 -32.06 -14.56 -10.55
C LEU A 9 -31.08 -14.86 -9.42
N PHE A 10 -31.19 -16.01 -8.79
CA PHE A 10 -30.30 -16.41 -7.71
C PHE A 10 -28.86 -16.59 -8.20
N CYS A 11 -28.65 -17.16 -9.39
CA CYS A 11 -27.32 -17.35 -9.95
C CYS A 11 -26.60 -16.02 -10.27
N VAL A 12 -27.33 -14.98 -10.67
CA VAL A 12 -26.75 -13.67 -10.97
C VAL A 12 -26.22 -12.98 -9.71
N VAL A 13 -26.89 -13.14 -8.58
CA VAL A 13 -26.45 -12.53 -7.30
C VAL A 13 -25.16 -13.15 -6.80
N VAL A 14 -24.97 -14.45 -6.96
CA VAL A 14 -23.76 -15.15 -6.51
C VAL A 14 -22.53 -14.68 -7.29
N THR A 15 -22.67 -14.31 -8.56
CA THR A 15 -21.55 -13.88 -9.39
C THR A 15 -20.97 -12.53 -8.94
N HIS A 16 -21.75 -11.65 -8.33
CA HIS A 16 -21.26 -10.35 -7.87
C HIS A 16 -20.44 -10.42 -6.59
N LEU A 17 -20.67 -11.42 -5.74
CA LEU A 17 -19.96 -11.54 -4.46
C LEU A 17 -18.49 -11.95 -4.61
N SER A 18 -18.10 -12.58 -5.72
CA SER A 18 -16.72 -13.03 -5.91
C SER A 18 -15.75 -11.93 -6.31
N PHE A 19 -16.24 -10.75 -6.70
CA PHE A 19 -15.38 -9.65 -7.19
C PHE A 19 -14.76 -8.81 -6.08
N SER A 20 -15.37 -8.70 -4.92
CA SER A 20 -14.87 -7.86 -3.82
C SER A 20 -13.84 -8.55 -2.95
N HIS A 21 -13.58 -9.83 -3.16
CA HIS A 21 -12.77 -10.66 -2.27
C HIS A 21 -11.26 -10.36 -2.37
N SER A 22 -10.75 -9.95 -3.53
CA SER A 22 -9.32 -9.74 -3.72
C SER A 22 -8.77 -8.49 -3.03
N PHE A 23 -9.55 -7.41 -2.94
CA PHE A 23 -9.13 -6.19 -2.27
C PHE A 23 -9.03 -6.35 -0.75
N GLU A 24 -9.98 -7.05 -0.16
CA GLU A 24 -9.96 -7.32 1.28
C GLU A 24 -8.78 -8.19 1.66
N SER A 25 -8.41 -9.15 0.81
CA SER A 25 -7.29 -10.04 1.05
C SER A 25 -5.95 -9.30 1.16
N ASP A 26 -5.68 -8.34 0.26
CA ASP A 26 -4.45 -7.56 0.30
C ASP A 26 -4.39 -6.62 1.49
N HIS A 27 -5.52 -6.02 1.83
CA HIS A 27 -5.63 -5.14 3.00
C HIS A 27 -5.42 -5.93 4.29
N GLU A 28 -6.01 -7.12 4.40
CA GLU A 28 -5.82 -7.99 5.56
C GLU A 28 -4.37 -8.44 5.73
N LYS A 29 -3.69 -8.77 4.64
CA LYS A 29 -2.27 -9.12 4.69
C LYS A 29 -1.41 -7.99 5.24
N ALA A 30 -1.69 -6.75 4.85
CA ALA A 30 -0.98 -5.59 5.35
C ALA A 30 -1.20 -5.40 6.86
N ILE A 31 -2.43 -5.57 7.33
CA ILE A 31 -2.74 -5.47 8.75
C ILE A 31 -2.00 -6.54 9.55
N GLU A 32 -1.99 -7.78 9.08
CA GLU A 32 -1.26 -8.86 9.74
C GLU A 32 0.25 -8.60 9.77
N ALA A 33 0.81 -8.09 8.68
CA ALA A 33 2.23 -7.78 8.60
C ALA A 33 2.65 -6.71 9.63
N VAL A 34 1.79 -5.72 9.88
CA VAL A 34 2.03 -4.73 10.94
C VAL A 34 1.97 -5.38 12.32
N LYS A 35 0.96 -6.23 12.57
CA LYS A 35 0.81 -6.93 13.83
C LYS A 35 1.96 -7.89 14.13
N ASP A 36 2.48 -8.54 13.10
CA ASP A 36 3.59 -9.48 13.23
C ASP A 36 4.96 -8.80 13.31
N GLY A 37 5.00 -7.48 13.23
CA GLY A 37 6.25 -6.73 13.29
C GLY A 37 7.06 -6.75 11.99
N GLN A 38 6.48 -7.21 10.89
CA GLN A 38 7.14 -7.20 9.58
C GLN A 38 7.17 -5.82 8.95
N ILE A 39 6.24 -4.97 9.35
CA ILE A 39 6.11 -3.60 8.83
C ILE A 39 6.16 -2.65 10.02
N LEU A 40 7.01 -1.63 9.93
CA LEU A 40 7.04 -0.56 10.91
C LEU A 40 5.81 0.34 10.73
N PRO A 41 5.29 0.93 11.82
CA PRO A 41 4.24 1.93 11.72
C PRO A 41 4.67 3.09 10.84
N LEU A 42 3.72 3.64 10.09
CA LEU A 42 3.99 4.70 9.13
C LEU A 42 4.59 5.95 9.80
N ASP A 43 4.14 6.29 11.00
CA ASP A 43 4.65 7.45 11.74
C ASP A 43 6.13 7.30 12.07
N GLU A 44 6.62 6.08 12.37
CA GLU A 44 8.05 5.85 12.58
C GLU A 44 8.85 6.05 11.30
N ILE A 45 8.32 5.58 10.17
CA ILE A 45 8.97 5.76 8.87
C ILE A 45 9.04 7.23 8.50
N LEU A 46 7.94 7.96 8.65
CA LEU A 46 7.91 9.39 8.36
C LEU A 46 8.84 10.18 9.29
N PHE A 47 8.92 9.79 10.55
CA PHE A 47 9.84 10.43 11.50
C PHE A 47 11.30 10.27 11.07
N SER A 48 11.68 9.08 10.62
CA SER A 48 13.04 8.82 10.15
C SER A 48 13.39 9.60 8.88
N LEU A 49 12.40 9.90 8.04
CA LEU A 49 12.60 10.65 6.80
C LEU A 49 12.75 12.14 7.03
N LYS A 50 12.21 12.68 8.11
CA LYS A 50 12.27 14.12 8.41
C LYS A 50 13.69 14.65 8.53
N ASP A 51 14.60 13.83 9.04
CA ASP A 51 16.00 14.22 9.19
C ASP A 51 16.74 14.29 7.85
N LYS A 52 16.27 13.57 6.85
CA LYS A 52 16.93 13.45 5.55
C LYS A 52 16.28 14.29 4.47
N PHE A 53 14.99 14.54 4.56
CA PHE A 53 14.23 15.25 3.54
C PHE A 53 13.35 16.31 4.17
N GLN A 54 13.47 17.54 3.69
CA GLN A 54 12.61 18.65 4.08
C GLN A 54 11.54 18.82 3.02
N GLY A 55 10.27 18.70 3.44
CA GLY A 55 9.18 18.84 2.52
C GLY A 55 7.90 18.25 3.06
N ARG A 56 6.92 18.12 2.17
CA ARG A 56 5.60 17.56 2.51
C ARG A 56 5.39 16.26 1.78
N VAL A 57 4.74 15.32 2.45
CA VAL A 57 4.33 14.07 1.83
C VAL A 57 3.07 14.32 1.02
N LEU A 58 3.08 13.92 -0.26
CA LEU A 58 1.96 14.04 -1.18
C LEU A 58 1.17 12.74 -1.31
N ALA A 59 1.87 11.60 -1.28
CA ALA A 59 1.24 10.30 -1.46
C ALA A 59 2.07 9.21 -0.79
N ILE A 60 1.39 8.20 -0.27
CA ILE A 60 2.03 7.04 0.36
C ILE A 60 1.29 5.79 -0.11
N ASN A 61 2.04 4.80 -0.59
CA ASN A 61 1.50 3.49 -0.96
C ASN A 61 2.33 2.40 -0.31
N LEU A 62 1.66 1.52 0.42
CA LEU A 62 2.28 0.31 0.94
C LEU A 62 2.08 -0.81 -0.07
N LYS A 63 3.15 -1.46 -0.46
CA LYS A 63 3.13 -2.52 -1.47
C LYS A 63 3.80 -3.78 -0.96
N ASP A 64 3.17 -4.92 -1.23
CA ASP A 64 3.80 -6.22 -1.14
C ASP A 64 4.77 -6.33 -2.32
N SER A 65 6.06 -6.40 -2.05
CA SER A 65 7.08 -6.36 -3.10
C SER A 65 8.33 -7.12 -2.68
N ASP A 66 8.84 -7.95 -3.58
CA ASP A 66 10.11 -8.64 -3.41
C ASP A 66 11.32 -7.70 -3.43
N LYS A 67 11.13 -6.42 -3.75
CA LYS A 67 12.18 -5.40 -3.68
C LYS A 67 12.46 -4.94 -2.26
N GLY A 68 11.52 -5.13 -1.34
CA GLY A 68 11.73 -4.87 0.07
C GLY A 68 12.56 -5.97 0.72
N LEU A 69 13.24 -5.65 1.80
CA LEU A 69 14.08 -6.62 2.52
C LEU A 69 13.24 -7.74 3.16
N PHE A 70 12.00 -7.44 3.52
CA PHE A 70 11.08 -8.37 4.13
C PHE A 70 9.77 -8.53 3.36
N GLY A 71 9.79 -8.17 2.07
CA GLY A 71 8.63 -8.32 1.21
C GLY A 71 7.64 -7.17 1.20
N TRP A 72 7.93 -6.05 1.89
CA TRP A 72 7.06 -4.89 1.96
C TRP A 72 7.84 -3.60 1.74
N VAL A 73 7.28 -2.70 0.93
CA VAL A 73 7.87 -1.37 0.69
C VAL A 73 6.80 -0.28 0.79
N TYR A 74 7.23 0.91 1.23
CA TYR A 74 6.43 2.13 1.07
C TYR A 74 6.97 2.91 -0.12
N ASP A 75 6.10 3.22 -1.07
CA ASP A 75 6.38 4.19 -2.12
C ASP A 75 5.83 5.54 -1.66
N ILE A 76 6.72 6.51 -1.45
CA ILE A 76 6.38 7.80 -0.87
C ILE A 76 6.74 8.88 -1.88
N ARG A 77 5.78 9.75 -2.17
CA ARG A 77 5.99 10.93 -2.99
C ARG A 77 5.97 12.16 -2.10
N MET A 78 7.01 12.95 -2.19
CA MET A 78 7.17 14.17 -1.44
C MET A 78 7.38 15.37 -2.36
N ILE A 79 7.11 16.57 -1.86
CA ILE A 79 7.52 17.80 -2.51
C ILE A 79 8.43 18.56 -1.54
N ASP A 80 9.59 18.97 -2.02
CA ASP A 80 10.56 19.66 -1.18
C ASP A 80 10.29 21.18 -1.12
N SER A 81 11.11 21.90 -0.35
CA SER A 81 10.97 23.34 -0.19
C SER A 81 11.19 24.14 -1.48
N ARG A 82 11.78 23.51 -2.50
CA ARG A 82 12.02 24.11 -3.82
C ARG A 82 10.98 23.71 -4.85
N ASN A 83 9.88 23.11 -4.41
CA ASN A 83 8.79 22.57 -5.25
C ASN A 83 9.24 21.44 -6.19
N LYS A 84 10.26 20.71 -5.82
CA LYS A 84 10.67 19.52 -6.57
C LYS A 84 10.01 18.29 -6.01
N ILE A 85 9.62 17.39 -6.91
CA ILE A 85 9.02 16.12 -6.54
C ILE A 85 10.13 15.11 -6.25
N ILE A 86 10.03 14.44 -5.11
CA ILE A 86 10.94 13.37 -4.71
C ILE A 86 10.12 12.10 -4.56
N ASN A 87 10.51 11.06 -5.28
CA ASN A 87 9.92 9.73 -5.15
C ASN A 87 10.88 8.85 -4.38
N LEU A 88 10.40 8.26 -3.29
CA LEU A 88 11.18 7.41 -2.41
C LEU A 88 10.58 6.01 -2.38
N ARG A 89 11.43 5.01 -2.39
CA ARG A 89 11.04 3.66 -2.02
C ARG A 89 11.76 3.30 -0.73
N VAL A 90 11.00 2.94 0.28
CA VAL A 90 11.52 2.69 1.62
C VAL A 90 11.11 1.28 2.03
N ASP A 91 12.08 0.51 2.52
CA ASP A 91 11.75 -0.79 3.09
C ASP A 91 10.85 -0.61 4.30
N ALA A 92 9.69 -1.26 4.27
CA ALA A 92 8.66 -1.06 5.29
C ALA A 92 9.03 -1.72 6.63
N GLY A 93 9.92 -2.70 6.61
CA GLY A 93 10.36 -3.41 7.82
C GLY A 93 11.48 -2.74 8.57
N THR A 94 12.33 -1.97 7.88
CA THR A 94 13.54 -1.39 8.47
C THR A 94 13.67 0.12 8.32
N SER A 95 12.80 0.74 7.53
CA SER A 95 12.88 2.15 7.15
C SER A 95 14.11 2.50 6.30
N THR A 96 14.73 1.50 5.68
CA THR A 96 15.87 1.70 4.80
C THR A 96 15.40 2.30 3.47
N ILE A 97 16.05 3.36 3.02
CA ILE A 97 15.76 3.96 1.72
C ILE A 97 16.39 3.10 0.64
N LEU A 98 15.56 2.50 -0.22
CA LEU A 98 16.00 1.61 -1.29
C LEU A 98 16.23 2.36 -2.59
N PHE A 99 15.51 3.45 -2.80
CA PHE A 99 15.51 4.17 -4.06
C PHE A 99 15.07 5.61 -3.84
N THR A 100 15.74 6.53 -4.51
CA THR A 100 15.38 7.95 -4.50
C THR A 100 15.44 8.48 -5.92
N GLU A 101 14.36 9.13 -6.36
CA GLU A 101 14.31 9.78 -7.66
C GLU A 101 13.77 11.18 -7.48
N THR A 102 14.49 12.16 -8.00
CA THR A 102 14.07 13.56 -7.98
C THR A 102 13.56 13.93 -9.36
N GLY A 103 12.26 14.29 -9.43
CA GLY A 103 11.64 14.74 -10.66
C GLY A 103 11.58 16.25 -10.75
N ASP A 104 11.64 16.75 -11.96
CA ASP A 104 11.47 18.18 -12.21
C ASP A 104 10.00 18.56 -12.41
#